data_4d19a607c80a6dc5f4aea10f12a9056e
#
_entry.id   4d19a607c80a6dc5f4aea10f12a9056e
#
_cell.length_a   1.000
_cell.length_b   1.000
_cell.length_c   1.000
_cell.angle_alpha   90.00
_cell.angle_beta   90.00
_cell.angle_gamma   90.00
#
_symmetry.space_group_name_H-M   'P 1'
#
loop_
_entity.id
_entity.type
_entity.pdbx_description
1 polymer ?
#
loop_
_entity_poly.entity_id
_entity_poly.type
_entity_poly.pdbx_seq_one_letter_code
_entity_poly.pdbx_strand_id
1 'polypeptide(L)'
;MNSKIVQTSKEIPTYLATCCTNKSKHSPYEMYGCSILVTKQQNGHIDLNDLMQQLGKIGIDSLFVEGGGTLNWSLLQENLVNHIQCYIGNKVLGGQSAKTAILGTGFDTPNDSPAFKLSNIMCFDEDILLEYDIIT
;
A
#
# COMPACT_ATOMS: atom_id res chain seq x y z
N MET A 1 15.25 12.84 6.78
CA MET A 1 15.82 11.70 7.53
C MET A 1 15.43 11.63 9.00
N ASN A 2 14.45 12.43 9.43
CA ASN A 2 13.97 12.40 10.82
C ASN A 2 12.81 11.39 11.06
N SER A 3 12.49 10.57 10.06
CA SER A 3 11.45 9.53 10.19
C SER A 3 11.94 8.42 11.11
N LYS A 4 11.10 8.00 12.05
CA LYS A 4 11.39 6.91 12.98
C LYS A 4 11.73 5.60 12.24
N ILE A 5 11.03 5.30 11.15
CA ILE A 5 11.26 4.12 10.31
C ILE A 5 12.71 4.09 9.79
N VAL A 6 13.23 5.23 9.31
CA VAL A 6 14.61 5.31 8.83
C VAL A 6 15.61 5.16 9.97
N GLN A 7 15.32 5.75 11.14
CA GLN A 7 16.23 5.69 12.30
C GLN A 7 16.36 4.28 12.89
N THR A 8 15.29 3.47 12.81
CA THR A 8 15.27 2.09 13.33
C THR A 8 15.66 1.03 12.28
N SER A 9 16.03 1.45 11.07
CA SER A 9 16.27 0.52 9.94
C SER A 9 17.45 -0.45 10.13
N LYS A 10 18.35 -0.18 11.08
CA LYS A 10 19.41 -1.14 11.46
C LYS A 10 18.91 -2.29 12.33
N GLU A 11 17.81 -2.07 13.04
CA GLU A 11 17.19 -3.06 13.94
C GLU A 11 16.03 -3.78 13.24
N ILE A 12 15.28 -3.04 12.41
CA ILE A 12 14.11 -3.54 11.69
C ILE A 12 14.38 -3.43 10.18
N PRO A 13 14.47 -4.54 9.43
CA PRO A 13 14.69 -4.51 7.98
C PRO A 13 13.73 -3.54 7.30
N THR A 14 14.28 -2.54 6.65
CA THR A 14 13.50 -1.46 6.02
C THR A 14 13.89 -1.32 4.56
N TYR A 15 12.91 -1.42 3.66
CA TYR A 15 13.08 -1.27 2.23
C TYR A 15 12.46 0.06 1.76
N LEU A 16 13.18 0.80 0.93
CA LEU A 16 12.70 2.02 0.28
C LEU A 16 12.58 1.77 -1.22
N ALA A 17 11.35 1.69 -1.72
CA ALA A 17 11.10 1.56 -3.14
C ALA A 17 11.11 2.93 -3.82
N THR A 18 11.82 3.03 -4.94
CA THR A 18 11.94 4.28 -5.71
C THR A 18 12.23 4.00 -7.17
N CYS A 19 11.76 4.87 -8.06
CA CYS A 19 12.18 4.89 -9.47
C CYS A 19 13.41 5.80 -9.73
N CYS A 20 13.93 6.46 -8.69
CA CYS A 20 15.13 7.28 -8.81
C CYS A 20 16.38 6.39 -8.90
N THR A 21 17.19 6.54 -9.95
CA THR A 21 18.42 5.78 -10.16
C THR A 21 19.68 6.48 -9.61
N ASN A 22 19.54 7.70 -9.08
CA ASN A 22 20.67 8.47 -8.58
C ASN A 22 21.13 7.98 -7.22
N LYS A 23 22.25 7.25 -7.22
CA LYS A 23 22.87 6.66 -6.02
C LYS A 23 23.20 7.68 -4.93
N SER A 24 23.54 8.93 -5.28
CA SER A 24 23.81 9.95 -4.26
C SER A 24 22.59 10.31 -3.42
N LYS A 25 21.39 10.09 -3.94
CA LYS A 25 20.13 10.25 -3.18
C LYS A 25 19.82 9.03 -2.31
N HIS A 26 20.35 7.86 -2.63
CA HIS A 26 20.16 6.62 -1.88
C HIS A 26 21.11 6.55 -0.68
N SER A 27 22.36 6.93 -0.88
CA SER A 27 23.44 6.81 0.11
C SER A 27 23.07 7.28 1.52
N PRO A 28 22.37 8.39 1.72
CA PRO A 28 21.97 8.81 3.07
C PRO A 28 21.07 7.80 3.79
N TYR A 29 20.18 7.11 3.07
CA TYR A 29 19.27 6.11 3.64
C TYR A 29 19.99 4.78 3.88
N GLU A 30 20.88 4.40 2.97
CA GLU A 30 21.74 3.21 3.11
C GLU A 30 22.65 3.31 4.33
N MET A 31 23.16 4.49 4.65
CA MET A 31 23.94 4.75 5.87
C MET A 31 23.14 4.52 7.16
N TYR A 32 21.83 4.72 7.13
CA TYR A 32 20.93 4.38 8.25
C TYR A 32 20.57 2.88 8.30
N GLY A 33 20.88 2.10 7.26
CA GLY A 33 20.60 0.67 7.19
C GLY A 33 19.40 0.31 6.32
N CYS A 34 18.82 1.29 5.58
CA CYS A 34 17.74 0.99 4.63
C CYS A 34 18.29 0.28 3.38
N SER A 35 17.55 -0.69 2.88
CA SER A 35 17.78 -1.31 1.57
C SER A 35 16.99 -0.55 0.50
N ILE A 36 17.62 -0.24 -0.63
CA ILE A 36 16.95 0.49 -1.73
C ILE A 36 16.49 -0.49 -2.81
N LEU A 37 15.20 -0.48 -3.13
CA LEU A 37 14.63 -1.19 -4.26
C LEU A 37 14.38 -0.19 -5.39
N VAL A 38 15.20 -0.24 -6.42
CA VAL A 38 15.01 0.60 -7.60
C VAL A 38 14.08 -0.12 -8.55
N THR A 39 12.87 0.42 -8.70
CA THR A 39 11.84 -0.11 -9.60
C THR A 39 11.85 0.60 -10.94
N LYS A 40 11.19 0.01 -11.93
CA LYS A 40 10.78 0.73 -13.13
C LYS A 40 9.84 1.88 -12.76
N GLN A 41 9.67 2.80 -13.72
CA GLN A 41 8.73 3.90 -13.59
C GLN A 41 7.52 3.66 -14.50
N GLN A 42 6.33 3.88 -13.96
CA GLN A 42 5.06 3.84 -14.71
C GLN A 42 4.25 5.09 -14.33
N ASN A 43 3.81 5.87 -15.33
CA ASN A 43 2.98 7.07 -15.13
C ASN A 43 3.50 8.07 -14.08
N GLY A 44 4.84 8.25 -14.01
CA GLY A 44 5.47 9.16 -13.04
C GLY A 44 5.65 8.59 -11.64
N HIS A 45 5.18 7.37 -11.38
CA HIS A 45 5.29 6.65 -10.10
C HIS A 45 6.12 5.38 -10.24
N ILE A 46 6.36 4.70 -9.13
CA ILE A 46 6.97 3.36 -9.13
C ILE A 46 6.03 2.37 -9.81
N ASP A 47 6.60 1.47 -10.61
CA ASP A 47 5.88 0.32 -11.18
C ASP A 47 5.61 -0.70 -10.08
N LEU A 48 4.35 -0.86 -9.69
CA LEU A 48 3.95 -1.75 -8.60
C LEU A 48 4.14 -3.23 -8.95
N ASN A 49 3.95 -3.61 -10.21
CA ASN A 49 4.19 -4.99 -10.65
C ASN A 49 5.68 -5.34 -10.55
N ASP A 50 6.57 -4.43 -10.96
CA ASP A 50 8.00 -4.61 -10.80
C ASP A 50 8.39 -4.66 -9.31
N LEU A 51 7.79 -3.82 -8.47
CA LEU A 51 8.00 -3.85 -7.02
C LEU A 51 7.60 -5.21 -6.42
N MET A 52 6.41 -5.73 -6.74
CA MET A 52 5.95 -7.04 -6.24
C MET A 52 6.90 -8.16 -6.64
N GLN A 53 7.40 -8.13 -7.89
CA GLN A 53 8.39 -9.10 -8.36
C GLN A 53 9.71 -9.01 -7.58
N GLN A 54 10.19 -7.80 -7.28
CA GLN A 54 11.41 -7.60 -6.51
C GLN A 54 11.25 -8.08 -5.06
N LEU A 55 10.11 -7.79 -4.42
CA LEU A 55 9.77 -8.26 -3.08
C LEU A 55 9.74 -9.79 -3.02
N GLY A 56 9.09 -10.44 -4.00
CA GLY A 56 9.07 -11.91 -4.08
C GLY A 56 10.47 -12.52 -4.23
N LYS A 57 11.37 -11.91 -5.02
CA LYS A 57 12.76 -12.38 -5.18
C LYS A 57 13.57 -12.34 -3.89
N ILE A 58 13.25 -11.46 -2.96
CA ILE A 58 13.90 -11.37 -1.65
C ILE A 58 13.15 -12.15 -0.55
N GLY A 59 12.16 -12.97 -0.94
CA GLY A 59 11.45 -13.88 -0.04
C GLY A 59 10.27 -13.26 0.71
N ILE A 60 9.78 -12.09 0.28
CA ILE A 60 8.55 -11.49 0.80
C ILE A 60 7.39 -12.01 -0.05
N ASP A 61 6.56 -12.88 0.52
CA ASP A 61 5.45 -13.56 -0.13
C ASP A 61 4.08 -12.94 0.19
N SER A 62 4.02 -12.09 1.22
CA SER A 62 2.82 -11.37 1.62
C SER A 62 3.14 -9.94 2.01
N LEU A 63 2.21 -9.03 1.75
CA LEU A 63 2.37 -7.61 2.03
C LEU A 63 1.08 -7.05 2.65
N PHE A 64 1.20 -6.51 3.87
CA PHE A 64 0.13 -5.74 4.47
C PHE A 64 0.30 -4.26 4.11
N VAL A 65 -0.72 -3.70 3.45
CA VAL A 65 -0.69 -2.31 2.96
C VAL A 65 -1.56 -1.43 3.84
N GLU A 66 -0.95 -0.50 4.55
CA GLU A 66 -1.66 0.49 5.37
C GLU A 66 -2.04 1.76 4.58
N GLY A 67 -1.68 1.82 3.34
CA GLY A 67 -2.16 2.75 2.35
C GLY A 67 -1.50 4.15 2.38
N GLY A 68 -2.14 5.08 2.15
CA GLY A 68 -2.88 6.17 1.67
C GLY A 68 -3.73 5.84 0.44
N GLY A 69 -4.81 6.61 0.31
CA GLY A 69 -5.83 6.36 -0.70
C GLY A 69 -5.30 6.25 -2.14
N THR A 70 -4.28 7.01 -2.50
CA THR A 70 -3.65 6.95 -3.84
C THR A 70 -2.93 5.62 -4.07
N LEU A 71 -2.21 5.11 -3.06
CA LEU A 71 -1.54 3.81 -3.17
C LEU A 71 -2.58 2.68 -3.25
N ASN A 72 -3.61 2.73 -2.41
CA ASN A 72 -4.70 1.76 -2.42
C ASN A 72 -5.40 1.73 -3.78
N TRP A 73 -5.66 2.90 -4.38
CA TRP A 73 -6.20 3.00 -5.73
C TRP A 73 -5.30 2.33 -6.77
N SER A 74 -4.00 2.65 -6.76
CA SER A 74 -3.04 2.10 -7.73
C SER A 74 -2.96 0.57 -7.63
N LEU A 75 -2.99 0.01 -6.41
CA LEU A 75 -2.99 -1.45 -6.20
C LEU A 75 -4.27 -2.11 -6.72
N LEU A 76 -5.44 -1.48 -6.51
CA LEU A 76 -6.72 -1.97 -7.04
C LEU A 76 -6.74 -1.93 -8.56
N GLN A 77 -6.29 -0.83 -9.16
CA GLN A 77 -6.23 -0.63 -10.61
C GLN A 77 -5.32 -1.65 -11.30
N GLU A 78 -4.23 -2.05 -10.65
CA GLU A 78 -3.27 -3.04 -11.15
C GLU A 78 -3.67 -4.49 -10.78
N ASN A 79 -4.84 -4.71 -10.16
CA ASN A 79 -5.32 -6.02 -9.68
C ASN A 79 -4.32 -6.73 -8.74
N LEU A 80 -3.65 -5.98 -7.87
CA LEU A 80 -2.65 -6.48 -6.91
C LEU A 80 -3.21 -6.68 -5.50
N VAL A 81 -4.53 -6.55 -5.31
CA VAL A 81 -5.19 -6.72 -4.01
C VAL A 81 -5.88 -8.07 -3.95
N ASN A 82 -5.49 -8.89 -2.98
CA ASN A 82 -6.11 -10.21 -2.73
C ASN A 82 -7.16 -10.17 -1.62
N HIS A 83 -6.94 -9.32 -0.61
CA HIS A 83 -7.75 -9.23 0.59
C HIS A 83 -7.86 -7.79 1.05
N ILE A 84 -9.03 -7.39 1.55
CA ILE A 84 -9.28 -6.05 2.11
C ILE A 84 -9.76 -6.21 3.54
N GLN A 85 -9.15 -5.44 4.44
CA GLN A 85 -9.63 -5.23 5.81
C GLN A 85 -10.14 -3.79 5.92
N CYS A 86 -11.43 -3.63 6.22
CA CYS A 86 -12.08 -2.33 6.37
C CYS A 86 -12.56 -2.15 7.81
N TYR A 87 -11.88 -1.29 8.55
CA TYR A 87 -12.28 -0.89 9.89
C TYR A 87 -13.23 0.30 9.83
N ILE A 88 -14.39 0.16 10.45
CA ILE A 88 -15.41 1.20 10.56
C ILE A 88 -15.56 1.56 12.04
N GLY A 89 -15.06 2.75 12.39
CA GLY A 89 -15.20 3.29 13.75
C GLY A 89 -16.59 3.93 13.96
N ASN A 90 -16.96 4.13 15.22
CA ASN A 90 -18.24 4.69 15.65
C ASN A 90 -18.35 6.23 15.47
N LYS A 91 -17.50 6.84 14.64
CA LYS A 91 -17.47 8.30 14.45
C LYS A 91 -17.62 8.70 12.98
N VAL A 92 -18.37 9.74 12.73
CA VAL A 92 -18.49 10.37 11.40
C VAL A 92 -17.71 11.67 11.40
N LEU A 93 -16.65 11.72 10.57
CA LEU A 93 -15.78 12.91 10.48
C LEU A 93 -16.25 13.90 9.43
N GLY A 94 -16.77 13.46 8.30
CA GLY A 94 -17.25 14.32 7.21
C GLY A 94 -16.22 15.35 6.72
N GLY A 95 -16.67 16.22 5.80
CA GLY A 95 -15.85 17.31 5.26
C GLY A 95 -15.31 17.06 3.87
N GLN A 96 -15.26 18.10 3.04
CA GLN A 96 -14.82 18.03 1.64
C GLN A 96 -13.35 17.60 1.49
N SER A 97 -12.50 17.92 2.48
CA SER A 97 -11.08 17.55 2.52
C SER A 97 -10.79 16.31 3.37
N ALA A 98 -11.83 15.60 3.82
CA ALA A 98 -11.66 14.39 4.61
C ALA A 98 -10.88 13.34 3.80
N LYS A 99 -9.96 12.66 4.49
CA LYS A 99 -9.22 11.56 3.86
C LYS A 99 -10.16 10.41 3.56
N THR A 100 -10.01 9.81 2.38
CA THR A 100 -10.73 8.61 1.99
C THR A 100 -9.77 7.42 1.90
N ALA A 101 -10.31 6.23 2.10
CA ALA A 101 -9.54 4.99 2.03
C ALA A 101 -8.98 4.73 0.61
N ILE A 102 -9.69 5.17 -0.43
CA ILE A 102 -9.32 4.98 -1.84
C ILE A 102 -9.46 6.31 -2.56
N LEU A 103 -8.38 6.79 -3.18
CA LEU A 103 -8.27 8.04 -3.92
C LEU A 103 -7.70 7.78 -5.31
N GLY A 104 -8.45 8.14 -6.36
CA GLY A 104 -8.01 7.99 -7.75
C GLY A 104 -9.07 8.47 -8.72
N THR A 105 -8.93 8.13 -9.99
CA THR A 105 -9.90 8.48 -11.03
C THR A 105 -11.22 7.73 -10.89
N GLY A 106 -11.22 6.62 -10.14
CA GLY A 106 -12.37 5.72 -10.06
C GLY A 106 -12.48 4.80 -11.27
N PHE A 107 -13.41 3.84 -11.19
CA PHE A 107 -13.84 3.02 -12.32
C PHE A 107 -15.07 3.65 -12.94
N ASP A 108 -15.22 3.59 -14.27
CA ASP A 108 -16.31 4.23 -15.00
C ASP A 108 -17.67 3.58 -14.66
N THR A 109 -17.67 2.27 -14.49
CA THR A 109 -18.87 1.54 -14.04
C THR A 109 -18.55 0.56 -12.91
N PRO A 110 -19.55 0.17 -12.08
CA PRO A 110 -19.34 -0.85 -11.05
C PRO A 110 -18.81 -2.19 -11.58
N ASN A 111 -19.12 -2.52 -12.83
CA ASN A 111 -18.67 -3.77 -13.46
C ASN A 111 -17.18 -3.75 -13.84
N ASP A 112 -16.57 -2.57 -13.95
CA ASP A 112 -15.16 -2.42 -14.27
C ASP A 112 -14.28 -2.56 -13.01
N SER A 113 -14.87 -2.45 -11.82
CA SER A 113 -14.15 -2.60 -10.56
C SER A 113 -13.93 -4.07 -10.20
N PRO A 114 -12.80 -4.41 -9.55
CA PRO A 114 -12.63 -5.76 -9.04
C PRO A 114 -13.73 -6.11 -8.05
N ALA A 115 -14.24 -7.35 -8.15
CA ALA A 115 -15.27 -7.86 -7.28
C ALA A 115 -14.65 -8.56 -6.06
N PHE A 116 -15.27 -8.35 -4.91
CA PHE A 116 -14.84 -8.93 -3.65
C PHE A 116 -16.02 -9.63 -2.97
N LYS A 117 -15.73 -10.76 -2.32
CA LYS A 117 -16.68 -11.51 -1.50
C LYS A 117 -16.40 -11.20 -0.03
N LEU A 118 -17.43 -10.84 0.72
CA LEU A 118 -17.36 -10.73 2.17
C LEU A 118 -16.98 -12.09 2.76
N SER A 119 -15.87 -12.16 3.47
CA SER A 119 -15.34 -13.38 4.09
C SER A 119 -15.57 -13.41 5.60
N ASN A 120 -15.53 -12.25 6.26
CA ASN A 120 -15.70 -12.19 7.71
C ASN A 120 -16.25 -10.84 8.18
N ILE A 121 -16.92 -10.86 9.35
CA ILE A 121 -17.35 -9.66 10.08
C ILE A 121 -17.01 -9.84 11.55
N MET A 122 -16.28 -8.90 12.12
CA MET A 122 -15.97 -8.89 13.55
C MET A 122 -16.39 -7.56 14.17
N CYS A 123 -16.93 -7.62 15.39
CA CYS A 123 -17.25 -6.45 16.19
C CYS A 123 -16.22 -6.32 17.31
N PHE A 124 -15.72 -5.12 17.51
CA PHE A 124 -14.82 -4.75 18.59
C PHE A 124 -15.46 -3.59 19.35
N ASP A 125 -16.19 -3.89 20.39
CA ASP A 125 -17.03 -2.94 21.10
C ASP A 125 -17.96 -2.17 20.14
N GLU A 126 -17.64 -0.91 19.85
CA GLU A 126 -18.42 -0.02 18.98
C GLU A 126 -17.89 0.02 17.53
N ASP A 127 -16.78 -0.67 17.24
CA ASP A 127 -16.12 -0.69 15.94
C ASP A 127 -16.38 -2.01 15.21
N ILE A 128 -16.36 -1.97 13.88
CA ILE A 128 -16.59 -3.14 13.01
C ILE A 128 -15.39 -3.33 12.10
N LEU A 129 -14.94 -4.57 11.95
CA LEU A 129 -14.05 -5.00 10.89
C LEU A 129 -14.84 -5.82 9.87
N LEU A 130 -14.76 -5.40 8.61
CA LEU A 130 -15.22 -6.16 7.45
C LEU A 130 -14.01 -6.68 6.69
N GLU A 131 -14.00 -7.98 6.39
CA GLU A 131 -12.96 -8.61 5.59
C GLU A 131 -13.53 -9.14 4.27
N TYR A 132 -12.82 -8.86 3.18
CA TYR A 132 -13.23 -9.25 1.84
C TYR A 132 -12.09 -9.93 1.10
N ASP A 133 -12.40 -11.01 0.40
CA ASP A 133 -11.48 -11.70 -0.51
C ASP A 133 -11.83 -11.38 -1.96
N ILE A 134 -10.81 -11.25 -2.83
CA ILE A 134 -11.04 -11.05 -4.27
C ILE A 134 -11.77 -12.27 -4.85
N ILE A 135 -12.71 -12.00 -5.75
CA ILE A 135 -13.34 -13.05 -6.56
C ILE A 135 -12.48 -13.23 -7.82
N THR A 136 -11.81 -14.36 -7.91
CA THR A 136 -11.02 -14.76 -9.09
C THR A 136 -11.87 -15.45 -10.15
#